data_4a237288b28d5e4e2f77bf5cbf1d4281
#
_entry.id   4a237288b28d5e4e2f77bf5cbf1d4281
#
_cell.length_a   1.000
_cell.length_b   1.000
_cell.length_c   1.000
_cell.angle_alpha   90.00
_cell.angle_beta   90.00
_cell.angle_gamma   90.00
#
_symmetry.space_group_name_H-M   'P 1'
#
loop_
_entity.id
_entity.type
_entity.pdbx_description
1 polymer ?
#
loop_
_entity_poly.entity_id
_entity_poly.type
_entity_poly.pdbx_seq_one_letter_code
_entity_poly.pdbx_strand_id
1 'polypeptide(L)'
;MGSLRKDSYNKKVAEAFAKLLPEGYESVFVKIDDLPFYNEDLETPEQAPAEWTRFREEVRGLDGVVFVTPEYNRSVPAVLKNALDVGSRPYGHSVWDHKPGLVVTASPGGIGGFGANHHLRQSLVFLNVPTLQQPEAYIGNVANLIDENGNIVEGTLSFFQTILDAYLDFSNKLTE
;
A
#
# COMPACT_ATOMS: atom_id res chain seq x y z
N MET A 1 -0.33 4.01 -2.75
CA MET A 1 -0.19 3.23 -4.02
C MET A 1 1.19 3.44 -4.63
N GLY A 2 1.85 2.35 -5.09
CA GLY A 2 3.20 2.41 -5.66
C GLY A 2 3.28 2.81 -7.15
N SER A 3 2.19 3.22 -7.80
CA SER A 3 2.17 3.59 -9.22
C SER A 3 1.66 5.01 -9.42
N LEU A 4 2.43 5.83 -10.16
CA LEU A 4 2.07 7.21 -10.50
C LEU A 4 1.45 7.34 -11.91
N ARG A 5 1.26 6.24 -12.64
CA ARG A 5 0.66 6.30 -13.97
C ARG A 5 -0.79 6.78 -13.90
N LYS A 6 -1.20 7.67 -14.83
CA LYS A 6 -2.58 8.14 -14.97
C LYS A 6 -3.57 6.97 -15.08
N ASP A 7 -3.27 6.01 -15.97
CA ASP A 7 -4.09 4.81 -16.20
C ASP A 7 -3.47 3.60 -15.51
N SER A 8 -3.24 3.71 -14.21
CA SER A 8 -2.60 2.68 -13.41
C SER A 8 -3.55 1.52 -13.13
N TYR A 9 -3.14 0.30 -13.47
CA TYR A 9 -3.84 -0.93 -13.04
C TYR A 9 -3.89 -1.05 -11.52
N ASN A 10 -2.81 -0.68 -10.84
CA ASN A 10 -2.76 -0.71 -9.37
C ASN A 10 -3.74 0.29 -8.74
N LYS A 11 -3.99 1.43 -9.40
CA LYS A 11 -5.04 2.36 -8.97
C LYS A 11 -6.42 1.72 -9.06
N LYS A 12 -6.74 1.06 -10.18
CA LYS A 12 -8.02 0.36 -10.38
C LYS A 12 -8.21 -0.77 -9.36
N VAL A 13 -7.15 -1.51 -9.04
CA VAL A 13 -7.17 -2.53 -7.99
C VAL A 13 -7.44 -1.90 -6.62
N ALA A 14 -6.75 -0.82 -6.27
CA ALA A 14 -6.95 -0.13 -5.00
C ALA A 14 -8.37 0.46 -4.87
N GLU A 15 -8.90 1.05 -5.94
CA GLU A 15 -10.28 1.55 -5.99
C GLU A 15 -11.32 0.42 -5.85
N ALA A 16 -11.02 -0.77 -6.38
CA ALA A 16 -11.90 -1.93 -6.21
C ALA A 16 -11.92 -2.39 -4.74
N PHE A 17 -10.76 -2.49 -4.08
CA PHE A 17 -10.71 -2.79 -2.63
C PHE A 17 -11.46 -1.74 -1.80
N ALA A 18 -11.31 -0.45 -2.11
CA ALA A 18 -12.01 0.63 -1.43
C ALA A 18 -13.55 0.51 -1.54
N LYS A 19 -14.04 0.10 -2.71
CA LYS A 19 -15.49 -0.10 -2.94
C LYS A 19 -16.06 -1.33 -2.23
N LEU A 20 -15.23 -2.29 -1.86
CA LEU A 20 -15.63 -3.53 -1.18
C LEU A 20 -15.65 -3.38 0.34
N LEU A 21 -15.20 -2.25 0.89
CA LEU A 21 -15.21 -2.01 2.33
C LEU A 21 -16.64 -2.06 2.87
N PRO A 22 -16.87 -2.77 4.00
CA PRO A 22 -18.18 -2.78 4.64
C PRO A 22 -18.49 -1.45 5.34
N GLU A 23 -19.74 -1.28 5.75
CA GLU A 23 -20.16 -0.15 6.56
C GLU A 23 -19.32 -0.01 7.84
N GLY A 24 -18.96 1.21 8.20
CA GLY A 24 -18.10 1.52 9.35
C GLY A 24 -16.61 1.62 9.02
N TYR A 25 -16.20 1.29 7.79
CA TYR A 25 -14.83 1.47 7.33
C TYR A 25 -14.73 2.55 6.25
N GLU A 26 -13.69 3.36 6.33
CA GLU A 26 -13.39 4.38 5.34
C GLU A 26 -12.01 4.15 4.72
N SER A 27 -11.87 4.49 3.44
CA SER A 27 -10.58 4.44 2.75
C SER A 27 -10.06 5.84 2.42
N VAL A 28 -8.79 6.06 2.71
CA VAL A 28 -8.05 7.27 2.34
C VAL A 28 -6.93 6.89 1.36
N PHE A 29 -6.87 7.58 0.22
CA PHE A 29 -5.77 7.43 -0.75
C PHE A 29 -4.64 8.39 -0.40
N VAL A 30 -3.72 7.94 0.43
CA VAL A 30 -2.58 8.74 0.88
C VAL A 30 -1.71 9.17 -0.30
N LYS A 31 -1.47 10.46 -0.42
CA LYS A 31 -0.65 11.05 -1.48
C LYS A 31 0.83 10.87 -1.19
N ILE A 32 1.58 10.27 -2.13
CA ILE A 32 3.01 9.99 -2.01
C ILE A 32 3.86 10.50 -3.20
N ASP A 33 3.22 11.00 -4.25
CA ASP A 33 3.86 11.43 -5.49
C ASP A 33 4.58 12.78 -5.39
N ASP A 34 4.31 13.53 -4.35
CA ASP A 34 4.92 14.83 -4.06
C ASP A 34 5.97 14.80 -2.95
N LEU A 35 6.25 13.63 -2.38
CA LEU A 35 7.23 13.51 -1.31
C LEU A 35 8.66 13.72 -1.84
N PRO A 36 9.38 14.76 -1.45
CA PRO A 36 10.82 14.86 -1.69
C PRO A 36 11.53 13.59 -1.22
N PHE A 37 12.58 13.18 -1.93
CA PHE A 37 13.38 12.04 -1.49
C PHE A 37 13.92 12.25 -0.09
N TYR A 38 13.81 11.22 0.74
CA TYR A 38 14.33 11.27 2.09
C TYR A 38 15.82 11.60 2.10
N ASN A 39 16.17 12.58 2.90
CA ASN A 39 17.54 12.99 3.21
C ASN A 39 17.60 13.37 4.69
N GLU A 40 18.45 12.69 5.46
CA GLU A 40 18.58 12.90 6.90
C GLU A 40 19.00 14.33 7.26
N ASP A 41 19.73 15.03 6.39
CA ASP A 41 20.13 16.44 6.60
C ASP A 41 18.93 17.39 6.70
N LEU A 42 17.78 16.99 6.15
CA LEU A 42 16.53 17.76 6.20
C LEU A 42 15.65 17.40 7.42
N GLU A 43 16.08 16.48 8.28
CA GLU A 43 15.27 16.00 9.42
C GLU A 43 15.40 16.94 10.63
N THR A 44 15.21 18.23 10.40
CA THR A 44 15.15 19.25 11.44
C THR A 44 13.81 20.00 11.39
N PRO A 45 13.35 20.61 12.50
CA PRO A 45 12.09 21.35 12.50
C PRO A 45 12.03 22.49 11.46
N GLU A 46 13.18 23.08 11.13
CA GLU A 46 13.30 24.22 10.22
C GLU A 46 13.43 23.83 8.75
N GLN A 47 13.89 22.60 8.47
CA GLN A 47 14.23 22.16 7.11
C GLN A 47 13.34 21.04 6.58
N ALA A 48 12.62 20.34 7.47
CA ALA A 48 11.76 19.22 7.05
C ALA A 48 10.71 19.69 6.03
N PRO A 49 10.63 19.04 4.86
CA PRO A 49 9.61 19.37 3.87
C PRO A 49 8.19 19.24 4.46
N ALA A 50 7.33 20.19 4.15
CA ALA A 50 5.95 20.18 4.62
C ALA A 50 5.18 18.92 4.18
N GLU A 51 5.53 18.38 3.01
CA GLU A 51 4.97 17.15 2.46
C GLU A 51 5.28 15.93 3.35
N TRP A 52 6.47 15.88 3.98
CA TRP A 52 6.81 14.82 4.93
C TRP A 52 5.96 14.91 6.21
N THR A 53 5.81 16.12 6.75
CA THR A 53 4.98 16.35 7.94
C THR A 53 3.53 15.97 7.66
N ARG A 54 2.93 16.48 6.58
CA ARG A 54 1.58 16.12 6.15
C ARG A 54 1.41 14.61 6.02
N PHE A 55 2.32 13.95 5.30
CA PHE A 55 2.27 12.51 5.07
C PHE A 55 2.33 11.71 6.38
N ARG A 56 3.25 12.07 7.27
CA ARG A 56 3.41 11.42 8.58
C ARG A 56 2.17 11.59 9.46
N GLU A 57 1.56 12.77 9.48
CA GLU A 57 0.33 13.04 10.23
C GLU A 57 -0.84 12.24 9.67
N GLU A 58 -1.00 12.24 8.35
CA GLU A 58 -2.06 11.49 7.67
C GLU A 58 -1.95 9.98 7.95
N VAL A 59 -0.77 9.38 7.77
CA VAL A 59 -0.56 7.95 8.01
C VAL A 59 -0.70 7.60 9.50
N ARG A 60 -0.27 8.47 10.41
CA ARG A 60 -0.42 8.23 11.85
C ARG A 60 -1.87 8.08 12.28
N GLY A 61 -2.77 8.84 11.64
CA GLY A 61 -4.21 8.80 11.93
C GLY A 61 -4.96 7.59 11.35
N LEU A 62 -4.29 6.69 10.61
CA LEU A 62 -4.93 5.51 10.03
C LEU A 62 -4.83 4.30 10.96
N ASP A 63 -5.86 3.46 11.01
CA ASP A 63 -5.89 2.22 11.79
C ASP A 63 -5.15 1.06 11.10
N GLY A 64 -5.01 1.11 9.77
CA GLY A 64 -4.30 0.11 8.99
C GLY A 64 -3.92 0.63 7.60
N VAL A 65 -3.09 -0.12 6.86
CA VAL A 65 -2.60 0.30 5.55
C VAL A 65 -2.69 -0.82 4.51
N VAL A 66 -3.28 -0.52 3.36
CA VAL A 66 -3.26 -1.40 2.18
C VAL A 66 -2.23 -0.86 1.18
N PHE A 67 -1.14 -1.60 1.00
CA PHE A 67 -0.10 -1.30 0.02
C PHE A 67 -0.45 -1.94 -1.32
N VAL A 68 -0.83 -1.15 -2.32
CA VAL A 68 -1.09 -1.64 -3.68
C VAL A 68 0.02 -1.14 -4.60
N THR A 69 0.82 -2.04 -5.18
CA THR A 69 2.02 -1.66 -5.93
C THR A 69 2.28 -2.53 -7.16
N PRO A 70 2.81 -1.95 -8.25
CA PRO A 70 3.41 -2.72 -9.33
C PRO A 70 4.79 -3.24 -8.92
N GLU A 71 5.37 -4.05 -9.79
CA GLU A 71 6.77 -4.47 -9.72
C GLU A 71 7.60 -3.71 -10.76
N TYR A 72 8.66 -3.05 -10.32
CA TYR A 72 9.66 -2.42 -11.18
C TYR A 72 11.00 -3.12 -10.99
N ASN A 73 11.51 -3.76 -12.04
CA ASN A 73 12.81 -4.45 -12.01
C ASN A 73 12.94 -5.43 -10.84
N ARG A 74 11.90 -6.25 -10.62
CA ARG A 74 11.80 -7.23 -9.53
C ARG A 74 11.76 -6.65 -8.12
N SER A 75 11.45 -5.37 -7.98
CA SER A 75 11.41 -4.69 -6.68
C SER A 75 10.27 -3.69 -6.56
N VAL A 76 10.22 -3.02 -5.41
CA VAL A 76 9.28 -1.94 -5.07
C VAL A 76 9.62 -0.69 -5.89
N PRO A 77 8.65 0.03 -6.46
CA PRO A 77 8.88 1.32 -7.09
C PRO A 77 9.50 2.33 -6.12
N ALA A 78 10.39 3.17 -6.63
CA ALA A 78 11.11 4.19 -5.83
C ALA A 78 10.16 5.09 -5.02
N VAL A 79 9.02 5.49 -5.58
CA VAL A 79 8.04 6.35 -4.91
C VAL A 79 7.47 5.71 -3.64
N LEU A 80 7.19 4.40 -3.67
CA LEU A 80 6.69 3.69 -2.49
C LEU A 80 7.81 3.47 -1.48
N LYS A 81 9.02 3.12 -1.94
CA LYS A 81 10.16 2.96 -1.04
C LYS A 81 10.48 4.27 -0.32
N ASN A 82 10.44 5.42 -1.05
CA ASN A 82 10.63 6.73 -0.44
C ASN A 82 9.56 7.04 0.63
N ALA A 83 8.30 6.72 0.36
CA ALA A 83 7.24 6.90 1.35
C ALA A 83 7.49 6.07 2.63
N LEU A 84 8.00 4.82 2.49
CA LEU A 84 8.39 4.01 3.64
C LEU A 84 9.51 4.67 4.44
N ASP A 85 10.53 5.20 3.75
CA ASP A 85 11.69 5.83 4.38
C ASP A 85 11.28 7.13 5.11
N VAL A 86 10.49 7.99 4.46
CA VAL A 86 9.95 9.22 5.07
C VAL A 86 9.12 8.91 6.30
N GLY A 87 8.20 7.92 6.22
CA GLY A 87 7.33 7.55 7.33
C GLY A 87 8.03 6.86 8.50
N SER A 88 9.24 6.31 8.27
CA SER A 88 10.05 5.65 9.30
C SER A 88 10.76 6.63 10.23
N ARG A 89 10.72 7.91 9.94
CA ARG A 89 11.46 8.97 10.63
C ARG A 89 10.53 10.04 11.23
N PRO A 90 11.02 10.84 12.22
CA PRO A 90 12.31 10.72 12.92
C PRO A 90 12.49 9.39 13.65
N TYR A 91 13.73 9.01 13.97
CA TYR A 91 14.01 7.76 14.67
C TYR A 91 13.22 7.67 15.98
N GLY A 92 12.57 6.52 16.23
CA GLY A 92 11.68 6.31 17.38
C GLY A 92 10.26 6.87 17.20
N HIS A 93 9.94 7.49 16.06
CA HIS A 93 8.62 8.05 15.76
C HIS A 93 8.04 7.55 14.42
N SER A 94 8.40 6.31 14.04
CA SER A 94 7.87 5.68 12.83
C SER A 94 6.35 5.65 12.84
N VAL A 95 5.72 6.10 11.74
CA VAL A 95 4.27 6.04 11.59
C VAL A 95 3.77 4.65 11.18
N TRP A 96 4.72 3.75 10.90
CA TRP A 96 4.45 2.37 10.48
C TRP A 96 4.34 1.40 11.65
N ASP A 97 4.95 1.74 12.77
CA ASP A 97 5.11 0.85 13.92
C ASP A 97 3.76 0.29 14.41
N HIS A 98 3.67 -1.05 14.49
CA HIS A 98 2.47 -1.82 14.85
C HIS A 98 1.24 -1.62 13.95
N LYS A 99 1.32 -0.87 12.85
CA LYS A 99 0.18 -0.62 11.98
C LYS A 99 -0.11 -1.85 11.10
N PRO A 100 -1.33 -2.46 11.19
CA PRO A 100 -1.69 -3.60 10.35
C PRO A 100 -1.55 -3.30 8.86
N GLY A 101 -0.93 -4.20 8.12
CA GLY A 101 -0.65 -4.02 6.70
C GLY A 101 -1.20 -5.15 5.81
N LEU A 102 -1.77 -4.78 4.66
CA LEU A 102 -2.04 -5.69 3.55
C LEU A 102 -1.15 -5.35 2.37
N VAL A 103 -0.49 -6.33 1.77
CA VAL A 103 0.33 -6.15 0.57
C VAL A 103 -0.36 -6.78 -0.63
N VAL A 104 -0.73 -5.95 -1.60
CA VAL A 104 -1.32 -6.36 -2.88
C VAL A 104 -0.40 -5.91 -4.01
N THR A 105 -0.04 -6.82 -4.89
CA THR A 105 0.74 -6.48 -6.09
C THR A 105 -0.05 -6.81 -7.35
N ALA A 106 0.03 -5.94 -8.36
CA ALA A 106 -0.64 -6.17 -9.63
C ALA A 106 0.30 -5.88 -10.81
N SER A 107 0.29 -6.79 -11.78
CA SER A 107 1.15 -6.72 -12.98
C SER A 107 0.42 -7.26 -14.21
N PRO A 108 0.70 -6.73 -15.41
CA PRO A 108 0.28 -7.35 -16.67
C PRO A 108 0.88 -8.74 -16.89
N GLY A 109 2.03 -9.04 -16.28
CA GLY A 109 2.65 -10.36 -16.32
C GLY A 109 1.99 -11.37 -15.38
N GLY A 110 2.06 -12.66 -15.70
CA GLY A 110 1.40 -13.74 -14.97
C GLY A 110 1.90 -13.93 -13.52
N ILE A 111 3.12 -13.46 -13.19
CA ILE A 111 3.69 -13.60 -11.84
C ILE A 111 3.06 -12.63 -10.83
N GLY A 112 2.29 -11.63 -11.28
CA GLY A 112 1.52 -10.76 -10.41
C GLY A 112 2.32 -9.83 -9.48
N GLY A 113 3.61 -9.57 -9.78
CA GLY A 113 4.46 -8.71 -8.97
C GLY A 113 5.04 -9.39 -7.72
N PHE A 114 5.25 -10.69 -7.78
CA PHE A 114 5.79 -11.50 -6.68
C PHE A 114 7.07 -10.93 -6.07
N GLY A 115 8.04 -10.50 -6.90
CA GLY A 115 9.30 -9.93 -6.40
C GLY A 115 9.08 -8.65 -5.58
N ALA A 116 8.25 -7.74 -6.07
CA ALA A 116 7.92 -6.52 -5.33
C ALA A 116 7.16 -6.81 -4.03
N ASN A 117 6.25 -7.79 -4.02
CA ASN A 117 5.53 -8.20 -2.82
C ASN A 117 6.49 -8.63 -1.71
N HIS A 118 7.43 -9.53 -2.04
CA HIS A 118 8.39 -10.04 -1.05
C HIS A 118 9.40 -8.99 -0.61
N HIS A 119 9.89 -8.12 -1.51
CA HIS A 119 10.77 -7.01 -1.14
C HIS A 119 10.06 -6.00 -0.24
N LEU A 120 8.77 -5.73 -0.50
CA LEU A 120 7.97 -4.87 0.37
C LEU A 120 7.81 -5.49 1.75
N ARG A 121 7.42 -6.76 1.84
CA ARG A 121 7.29 -7.48 3.12
C ARG A 121 8.58 -7.46 3.93
N GLN A 122 9.75 -7.63 3.29
CA GLN A 122 11.05 -7.53 3.97
C GLN A 122 11.25 -6.14 4.60
N SER A 123 10.90 -5.07 3.89
CA SER A 123 10.97 -3.70 4.41
C SER A 123 9.98 -3.50 5.58
N LEU A 124 8.77 -4.02 5.44
CA LEU A 124 7.71 -3.90 6.45
C LEU A 124 8.04 -4.67 7.73
N VAL A 125 8.77 -5.79 7.64
CA VAL A 125 9.29 -6.51 8.84
C VAL A 125 10.20 -5.60 9.65
N PHE A 126 11.14 -4.90 9.02
CA PHE A 126 12.02 -3.96 9.72
C PHE A 126 11.26 -2.77 10.31
N LEU A 127 10.20 -2.32 9.64
CA LEU A 127 9.36 -1.22 10.09
C LEU A 127 8.33 -1.63 11.16
N ASN A 128 8.38 -2.89 11.61
CA ASN A 128 7.45 -3.48 12.58
C ASN A 128 5.96 -3.37 12.18
N VAL A 129 5.69 -3.50 10.88
CA VAL A 129 4.34 -3.58 10.33
C VAL A 129 3.89 -5.04 10.31
N PRO A 130 2.96 -5.46 11.16
CA PRO A 130 2.37 -6.79 11.05
C PRO A 130 1.57 -6.87 9.75
N THR A 131 1.90 -7.86 8.89
CA THR A 131 1.26 -8.00 7.58
C THR A 131 0.42 -9.25 7.50
N LEU A 132 -0.77 -9.15 6.86
CA LEU A 132 -1.57 -10.34 6.54
C LEU A 132 -0.74 -11.32 5.72
N GLN A 133 -0.64 -12.58 6.17
CA GLN A 133 0.13 -13.62 5.49
C GLN A 133 -0.70 -14.34 4.41
N GLN A 134 -1.97 -14.65 4.71
CA GLN A 134 -2.86 -15.37 3.82
C GLN A 134 -4.27 -14.76 3.84
N PRO A 135 -4.92 -14.72 2.64
CA PRO A 135 -4.40 -15.12 1.33
C PRO A 135 -3.36 -14.15 0.78
N GLU A 136 -2.39 -14.67 0.00
CA GLU A 136 -1.45 -13.82 -0.74
C GLU A 136 -2.14 -13.14 -1.93
N ALA A 137 -1.78 -11.89 -2.20
CA ALA A 137 -2.44 -11.06 -3.22
C ALA A 137 -1.49 -10.70 -4.37
N TYR A 138 -1.26 -11.66 -5.27
CA TYR A 138 -0.49 -11.50 -6.52
C TYR A 138 -1.46 -11.42 -7.71
N ILE A 139 -1.79 -10.22 -8.16
CA ILE A 139 -2.76 -10.02 -9.25
C ILE A 139 -2.04 -10.03 -10.59
N GLY A 140 -1.87 -11.22 -11.14
CA GLY A 140 -1.29 -11.43 -12.46
C GLY A 140 -2.28 -11.17 -13.58
N ASN A 141 -1.75 -10.92 -14.80
CA ASN A 141 -2.55 -10.66 -16.00
C ASN A 141 -3.62 -9.59 -15.77
N VAL A 142 -3.35 -8.58 -14.95
CA VAL A 142 -4.33 -7.60 -14.46
C VAL A 142 -5.08 -6.88 -15.58
N ALA A 143 -4.47 -6.71 -16.75
CA ALA A 143 -5.14 -6.10 -17.91
C ALA A 143 -6.39 -6.88 -18.35
N ASN A 144 -6.41 -8.21 -18.21
CA ASN A 144 -7.52 -9.08 -18.56
C ASN A 144 -8.63 -9.10 -17.50
N LEU A 145 -8.36 -8.51 -16.33
CA LEU A 145 -9.31 -8.44 -15.22
C LEU A 145 -10.07 -7.10 -15.18
N ILE A 146 -9.92 -6.29 -16.20
CA ILE A 146 -10.54 -4.96 -16.33
C ILE A 146 -11.47 -4.97 -17.52
N ASP A 147 -12.73 -4.60 -17.31
CA ASP A 147 -13.76 -4.49 -18.34
C ASP A 147 -13.57 -3.24 -19.23
N GLU A 148 -14.39 -3.12 -20.25
CA GLU A 148 -14.40 -1.98 -21.18
C GLU A 148 -14.69 -0.63 -20.50
N ASN A 149 -15.34 -0.63 -19.34
CA ASN A 149 -15.63 0.55 -18.53
C ASN A 149 -14.50 0.89 -17.54
N GLY A 150 -13.45 0.05 -17.50
CA GLY A 150 -12.31 0.24 -16.65
C GLY A 150 -12.46 -0.28 -15.21
N ASN A 151 -13.50 -1.06 -14.93
CA ASN A 151 -13.74 -1.69 -13.63
C ASN A 151 -13.13 -3.10 -13.58
N ILE A 152 -12.84 -3.57 -12.37
CA ILE A 152 -12.46 -4.97 -12.15
C ILE A 152 -13.69 -5.86 -12.43
N VAL A 153 -13.50 -6.93 -13.21
CA VAL A 153 -14.56 -7.88 -13.54
C VAL A 153 -15.11 -8.58 -12.31
N GLU A 154 -16.43 -8.83 -12.29
CA GLU A 154 -17.15 -9.35 -11.12
C GLU A 154 -16.56 -10.68 -10.60
N GLY A 155 -16.14 -11.59 -11.48
CA GLY A 155 -15.51 -12.85 -11.07
C GLY A 155 -14.21 -12.69 -10.25
N THR A 156 -13.54 -11.54 -10.38
CA THR A 156 -12.33 -11.22 -9.59
C THR A 156 -12.68 -10.54 -8.27
N LEU A 157 -13.81 -9.83 -8.19
CA LEU A 157 -14.21 -9.11 -6.98
C LEU A 157 -14.45 -10.05 -5.79
N SER A 158 -14.96 -11.27 -6.02
CA SER A 158 -15.13 -12.26 -4.97
C SER A 158 -13.81 -12.67 -4.32
N PHE A 159 -12.74 -12.77 -5.11
CA PHE A 159 -11.39 -13.02 -4.59
C PHE A 159 -10.86 -11.81 -3.82
N PHE A 160 -11.08 -10.60 -4.32
CA PHE A 160 -10.70 -9.39 -3.58
C PHE A 160 -11.45 -9.27 -2.26
N GLN A 161 -12.74 -9.61 -2.24
CA GLN A 161 -13.52 -9.64 -1.01
C GLN A 161 -12.93 -10.62 0.01
N THR A 162 -12.55 -11.83 -0.43
CA THR A 162 -11.91 -12.82 0.46
C THR A 162 -10.61 -12.29 1.08
N ILE A 163 -9.78 -11.58 0.29
CA ILE A 163 -8.56 -10.95 0.80
C ILE A 163 -8.90 -9.85 1.80
N LEU A 164 -9.87 -9.00 1.47
CA LEU A 164 -10.28 -7.87 2.30
C LEU A 164 -10.84 -8.34 3.63
N ASP A 165 -11.74 -9.31 3.63
CA ASP A 165 -12.36 -9.87 4.84
C ASP A 165 -11.28 -10.44 5.77
N ALA A 166 -10.32 -11.20 5.21
CA ALA A 166 -9.20 -11.73 5.99
C ALA A 166 -8.31 -10.61 6.57
N TYR A 167 -8.11 -9.53 5.81
CA TYR A 167 -7.34 -8.37 6.30
C TYR A 167 -8.08 -7.61 7.41
N LEU A 168 -9.37 -7.40 7.28
CA LEU A 168 -10.16 -6.71 8.31
C LEU A 168 -10.21 -7.52 9.62
N ASP A 169 -10.43 -8.84 9.53
CA ASP A 169 -10.36 -9.74 10.69
C ASP A 169 -8.97 -9.72 11.36
N PHE A 170 -7.91 -9.74 10.55
CA PHE A 170 -6.54 -9.63 11.04
C PHE A 170 -6.27 -8.28 11.71
N SER A 171 -6.68 -7.18 11.08
CA SER A 171 -6.50 -5.83 11.61
C SER A 171 -7.23 -5.65 12.94
N ASN A 172 -8.49 -6.05 13.02
CA ASN A 172 -9.30 -5.94 14.24
C ASN A 172 -8.67 -6.68 15.43
N LYS A 173 -8.13 -7.88 15.20
CA LYS A 173 -7.43 -8.66 16.25
C LYS A 173 -6.16 -8.02 16.78
N LEU A 174 -5.58 -7.06 16.05
CA LEU A 174 -4.37 -6.35 16.48
C LEU A 174 -4.66 -5.01 17.15
N THR A 175 -5.87 -4.49 16.96
CA THR A 175 -6.29 -3.18 17.49
C THR A 175 -7.24 -3.31 18.71
N GLU A 176 -7.72 -4.52 19.02
CA GLU A 176 -8.42 -4.85 20.26
C GLU A 176 -7.43 -4.93 21.44
#